data_ef49f13e39651c131864f2aedfb009a6
#
_entry.id   ef49f13e39651c131864f2aedfb009a6
#
_cell.length_a   1.000
_cell.length_b   1.000
_cell.length_c   1.000
_cell.angle_alpha   90.00
_cell.angle_beta   90.00
_cell.angle_gamma   90.00
#
_symmetry.space_group_name_H-M   'P 1'
#
loop_
_entity.id
_entity.type
_entity.pdbx_description
1 polymer ?
#
loop_
_entity_poly.entity_id
_entity_poly.type
_entity_poly.pdbx_seq_one_letter_code
_entity_poly.pdbx_strand_id
1 'polypeptide(L)'
;MRSGLSKRRLFGWTMLARTRFANVLAMPALEPIDIGPARLPDDLEVVRALFAEYIHGLGIDLSFQGVDVELAQLPGKYATPWGVILIARNVAGEVLGCVALRPWRQPGVCEIKRLYVRPVARGQALGRRLAEAVIDWAAHAGYQRVLLDTLASMRAARRLYAGLGFLPVAPYYDNPVPGTAYLALDLAPSGAA
;
A
#
# COMPACT_ATOMS: atom_id res chain seq x y z
N MET A 1 7.28 -83.53 -35.65
CA MET A 1 8.62 -83.13 -36.07
C MET A 1 8.76 -81.64 -35.77
N ARG A 2 9.53 -81.35 -34.74
CA ARG A 2 10.76 -80.55 -34.69
C ARG A 2 10.63 -79.22 -35.43
N SER A 3 10.89 -78.10 -34.93
CA SER A 3 11.76 -77.44 -33.95
C SER A 3 11.72 -75.97 -34.39
N GLY A 4 11.95 -74.99 -33.71
CA GLY A 4 12.91 -74.67 -32.74
C GLY A 4 12.90 -73.20 -32.46
N LEU A 5 13.28 -72.90 -31.33
CA LEU A 5 13.62 -71.65 -30.67
C LEU A 5 14.17 -70.51 -31.53
N SER A 6 13.77 -69.27 -31.21
CA SER A 6 14.80 -68.29 -30.93
C SER A 6 14.28 -67.23 -30.00
N LYS A 7 14.78 -67.22 -28.78
CA LYS A 7 14.74 -66.14 -27.80
C LYS A 7 15.63 -65.03 -28.32
N ARG A 8 15.06 -63.85 -28.57
CA ARG A 8 15.84 -62.60 -28.65
C ARG A 8 15.43 -61.68 -27.51
N ARG A 9 16.42 -61.41 -26.75
CA ARG A 9 16.47 -60.55 -25.55
C ARG A 9 15.97 -59.16 -25.88
N LEU A 10 14.98 -58.71 -25.17
CA LEU A 10 14.67 -57.29 -25.01
C LEU A 10 15.48 -56.78 -23.82
N PHE A 11 16.64 -56.26 -24.13
CA PHE A 11 17.47 -55.50 -23.17
C PHE A 11 16.90 -54.08 -23.07
N GLY A 12 16.44 -53.70 -21.90
CA GLY A 12 16.85 -52.54 -21.16
C GLY A 12 16.65 -51.17 -21.79
N TRP A 13 15.43 -50.65 -21.69
CA TRP A 13 15.20 -49.19 -21.70
C TRP A 13 14.30 -48.81 -20.53
N THR A 14 14.83 -48.97 -19.34
CA THR A 14 14.24 -48.48 -18.11
C THR A 14 15.38 -47.94 -17.28
N MET A 15 15.41 -46.60 -17.14
CA MET A 15 16.18 -45.80 -16.20
C MET A 15 17.05 -44.72 -16.87
N LEU A 16 16.41 -43.71 -17.42
CA LEU A 16 17.10 -42.41 -17.61
C LEU A 16 16.13 -41.29 -17.98
N ALA A 17 14.95 -41.26 -17.34
CA ALA A 17 14.01 -40.12 -17.53
C ALA A 17 13.27 -39.75 -16.24
N ARG A 18 13.97 -39.74 -15.10
CA ARG A 18 13.38 -39.28 -13.81
C ARG A 18 14.34 -38.45 -13.02
N THR A 19 14.93 -37.41 -13.60
CA THR A 19 15.70 -36.44 -12.79
C THR A 19 15.93 -35.16 -13.58
N ARG A 20 14.86 -34.47 -14.02
CA ARG A 20 15.00 -33.10 -14.59
C ARG A 20 13.72 -32.26 -14.59
N PHE A 21 12.82 -32.45 -13.63
CA PHE A 21 11.74 -31.51 -13.38
C PHE A 21 11.48 -31.33 -11.88
N ALA A 22 12.49 -31.00 -11.12
CA ALA A 22 12.35 -30.63 -9.72
C ALA A 22 13.18 -29.37 -9.45
N ASN A 23 12.99 -28.37 -10.31
CA ASN A 23 13.37 -27.00 -9.99
C ASN A 23 12.29 -26.08 -10.54
N VAL A 24 11.04 -26.31 -10.13
CA VAL A 24 10.05 -25.25 -10.08
C VAL A 24 10.58 -24.31 -9.02
N LEU A 25 11.15 -23.19 -9.45
CA LEU A 25 11.49 -22.05 -8.62
C LEU A 25 10.27 -21.80 -7.72
N ALA A 26 10.34 -22.29 -6.49
CA ALA A 26 9.44 -21.84 -5.44
C ALA A 26 9.68 -20.33 -5.38
N MET A 27 8.72 -19.55 -5.90
CA MET A 27 8.72 -18.13 -5.68
C MET A 27 8.83 -17.95 -4.16
N PRO A 28 9.79 -17.15 -3.67
CA PRO A 28 9.88 -16.92 -2.25
C PRO A 28 8.50 -16.45 -1.79
N ALA A 29 7.92 -17.18 -0.85
CA ALA A 29 6.67 -16.75 -0.22
C ALA A 29 6.92 -15.34 0.26
N LEU A 30 6.06 -14.39 -0.20
CA LEU A 30 6.17 -12.99 0.24
C LEU A 30 6.15 -13.01 1.76
N GLU A 31 7.20 -12.49 2.38
CA GLU A 31 7.26 -12.43 3.84
C GLU A 31 6.04 -11.66 4.37
N PRO A 32 5.44 -12.15 5.47
CA PRO A 32 4.27 -11.47 6.04
C PRO A 32 4.64 -10.03 6.39
N ILE A 33 3.82 -9.10 5.89
CA ILE A 33 3.92 -7.68 6.22
C ILE A 33 2.70 -7.34 7.07
N ASP A 34 2.95 -6.86 8.27
CA ASP A 34 1.95 -6.34 9.18
C ASP A 34 1.66 -4.87 8.91
N ILE A 35 0.39 -4.46 8.98
CA ILE A 35 -0.04 -3.07 8.83
C ILE A 35 -0.83 -2.69 10.08
N GLY A 36 -0.33 -1.72 10.81
CA GLY A 36 -0.97 -1.24 12.02
C GLY A 36 -0.63 0.21 12.37
N PRO A 37 -1.26 0.76 13.38
CA PRO A 37 -0.97 2.11 13.87
C PRO A 37 0.50 2.25 14.30
N ALA A 38 1.12 3.38 13.97
CA ALA A 38 2.41 3.75 14.49
C ALA A 38 2.36 3.84 16.02
N ARG A 39 3.33 3.23 16.70
CA ARG A 39 3.47 3.25 18.17
C ARG A 39 4.21 4.52 18.56
N LEU A 40 3.46 5.55 18.89
CA LEU A 40 4.05 6.83 19.28
C LEU A 40 4.29 6.89 20.79
N PRO A 41 5.44 7.41 21.25
CA PRO A 41 6.46 8.13 20.47
C PRO A 41 7.50 7.26 19.76
N ASP A 42 7.58 5.95 20.01
CA ASP A 42 8.69 5.09 19.56
C ASP A 42 8.91 5.11 18.03
N ASP A 43 7.81 5.15 17.25
CA ASP A 43 7.85 5.18 15.80
C ASP A 43 7.98 6.60 15.21
N LEU A 44 8.08 7.65 16.01
CA LEU A 44 8.02 9.03 15.52
C LEU A 44 9.10 9.33 14.49
N GLU A 45 10.33 8.91 14.76
CA GLU A 45 11.45 9.17 13.87
C GLU A 45 11.34 8.43 12.55
N VAL A 46 10.90 7.17 12.56
CA VAL A 46 10.70 6.42 11.30
C VAL A 46 9.52 6.97 10.50
N VAL A 47 8.46 7.45 11.15
CA VAL A 47 7.34 8.13 10.46
C VAL A 47 7.84 9.42 9.81
N ARG A 48 8.62 10.24 10.54
CA ARG A 48 9.21 11.47 9.99
C ARG A 48 10.09 11.18 8.77
N ALA A 49 10.91 10.15 8.85
CA ALA A 49 11.75 9.71 7.73
C ALA A 49 10.93 9.29 6.51
N LEU A 50 9.85 8.48 6.69
CA LEU A 50 8.98 8.07 5.58
C LEU A 50 8.26 9.24 4.93
N PHE A 51 7.80 10.21 5.72
CA PHE A 51 7.16 11.41 5.18
C PHE A 51 8.17 12.25 4.38
N ALA A 52 9.39 12.41 4.90
CA ALA A 52 10.46 13.10 4.20
C ALA A 52 10.86 12.39 2.91
N GLU A 53 11.02 11.04 2.93
CA GLU A 53 11.27 10.22 1.74
C GLU A 53 10.17 10.42 0.67
N TYR A 54 8.90 10.41 1.09
CA TYR A 54 7.76 10.64 0.21
C TYR A 54 7.84 12.02 -0.45
N ILE A 55 8.01 13.07 0.36
CA ILE A 55 8.02 14.46 -0.09
C ILE A 55 9.18 14.71 -1.06
N HIS A 56 10.39 14.27 -0.67
CA HIS A 56 11.56 14.37 -1.53
C HIS A 56 11.39 13.61 -2.86
N GLY A 57 10.78 12.43 -2.79
CA GLY A 57 10.53 11.59 -3.96
C GLY A 57 9.52 12.16 -4.96
N LEU A 58 8.73 13.17 -4.60
CA LEU A 58 7.81 13.84 -5.51
C LEU A 58 8.53 14.81 -6.46
N GLY A 59 9.71 15.33 -6.08
CA GLY A 59 10.48 16.27 -6.89
C GLY A 59 9.79 17.61 -7.15
N ILE A 60 8.83 18.00 -6.31
CA ILE A 60 8.10 19.27 -6.39
C ILE A 60 8.13 19.99 -5.05
N ASP A 61 8.02 21.31 -5.08
CA ASP A 61 7.86 22.11 -3.87
C ASP A 61 6.47 21.93 -3.27
N LEU A 62 6.41 21.47 -2.03
CA LEU A 62 5.19 21.31 -1.23
C LEU A 62 5.13 22.30 -0.05
N SER A 63 5.93 23.35 -0.05
CA SER A 63 5.95 24.37 1.03
C SER A 63 4.57 24.97 1.30
N PHE A 64 3.76 25.12 0.24
CA PHE A 64 2.36 25.60 0.34
C PHE A 64 1.44 24.69 1.18
N GLN A 65 1.83 23.42 1.41
CA GLN A 65 1.12 22.50 2.30
C GLN A 65 1.60 22.60 3.76
N GLY A 66 2.60 23.42 4.05
CA GLY A 66 3.17 23.56 5.40
C GLY A 66 3.92 22.32 5.87
N VAL A 67 4.64 21.66 4.98
CA VAL A 67 5.31 20.38 5.19
C VAL A 67 6.30 20.44 6.37
N ASP A 68 7.10 21.50 6.49
CA ASP A 68 8.08 21.63 7.56
C ASP A 68 7.41 21.67 8.93
N VAL A 69 6.28 22.40 9.03
CA VAL A 69 5.47 22.47 10.24
C VAL A 69 4.84 21.10 10.54
N GLU A 70 4.34 20.41 9.51
CA GLU A 70 3.77 19.07 9.65
C GLU A 70 4.80 18.09 10.22
N LEU A 71 6.01 18.06 9.66
CA LEU A 71 7.08 17.16 10.11
C LEU A 71 7.55 17.49 11.53
N ALA A 72 7.60 18.77 11.90
CA ALA A 72 7.99 19.20 13.24
C ALA A 72 6.92 18.86 14.30
N GLN A 73 5.64 18.88 13.91
CA GLN A 73 4.52 18.70 14.83
C GLN A 73 3.92 17.31 14.85
N LEU A 74 4.55 16.32 14.18
CA LEU A 74 4.03 14.94 14.20
C LEU A 74 3.81 14.42 15.63
N PRO A 75 2.69 13.70 15.90
CA PRO A 75 1.64 13.29 14.96
C PRO A 75 0.64 14.39 14.58
N GLY A 76 0.56 15.51 15.31
CA GLY A 76 -0.27 16.68 14.98
C GLY A 76 -1.69 16.29 14.53
N LYS A 77 -2.04 16.64 13.29
CA LYS A 77 -3.36 16.37 12.68
C LYS A 77 -3.67 14.87 12.51
N TYR A 78 -2.66 14.02 12.62
CA TYR A 78 -2.79 12.57 12.48
C TYR A 78 -2.92 11.85 13.84
N ALA A 79 -3.04 12.61 14.93
CA ALA A 79 -3.23 12.03 16.26
C ALA A 79 -4.60 11.37 16.40
N THR A 80 -4.65 10.24 17.12
CA THR A 80 -5.90 9.59 17.54
C THR A 80 -6.68 10.51 18.49
N PRO A 81 -8.03 10.40 18.58
CA PRO A 81 -8.86 9.37 17.95
C PRO A 81 -9.33 9.70 16.53
N TRP A 82 -9.09 10.90 16.03
CA TRP A 82 -9.64 11.37 14.75
C TRP A 82 -8.68 11.24 13.57
N GLY A 83 -7.40 11.04 13.84
CA GLY A 83 -6.38 10.78 12.83
C GLY A 83 -5.69 9.46 13.12
N VAL A 84 -4.91 8.98 12.14
CA VAL A 84 -4.05 7.82 12.29
C VAL A 84 -2.86 7.89 11.33
N ILE A 85 -1.75 7.32 11.74
CA ILE A 85 -0.63 6.98 10.87
C ILE A 85 -0.50 5.46 10.93
N LEU A 86 -0.75 4.80 9.81
CA LEU A 86 -0.51 3.36 9.67
C LEU A 86 0.86 3.15 9.03
N ILE A 87 1.59 2.17 9.54
CA ILE A 87 2.89 1.75 9.01
C ILE A 87 2.86 0.26 8.67
N ALA A 88 3.60 -0.10 7.65
CA ALA A 88 3.77 -1.48 7.21
C ALA A 88 5.14 -1.98 7.66
N ARG A 89 5.20 -3.10 8.41
CA ARG A 89 6.43 -3.74 8.89
C ARG A 89 6.56 -5.15 8.35
N ASN A 90 7.78 -5.54 8.00
CA ASN A 90 8.11 -6.94 7.76
C ASN A 90 8.39 -7.68 9.08
N VAL A 91 8.63 -8.99 8.99
CA VAL A 91 8.94 -9.85 10.15
C VAL A 91 10.23 -9.46 10.87
N ALA A 92 11.17 -8.79 10.19
CA ALA A 92 12.39 -8.27 10.78
C ALA A 92 12.18 -6.93 11.54
N GLY A 93 10.95 -6.37 11.51
CA GLY A 93 10.61 -5.10 12.12
C GLY A 93 10.94 -3.87 11.27
N GLU A 94 11.42 -4.06 10.03
CA GLU A 94 11.72 -2.96 9.13
C GLU A 94 10.43 -2.33 8.61
N VAL A 95 10.36 -1.00 8.61
CA VAL A 95 9.20 -0.26 8.10
C VAL A 95 9.33 -0.04 6.61
N LEU A 96 8.37 -0.55 5.85
CA LEU A 96 8.38 -0.60 4.38
C LEU A 96 7.49 0.45 3.73
N GLY A 97 6.61 1.08 4.48
CA GLY A 97 5.71 2.10 3.96
C GLY A 97 4.79 2.66 5.03
N CYS A 98 4.04 3.67 4.66
CA CYS A 98 3.06 4.31 5.55
C CYS A 98 1.87 4.86 4.76
N VAL A 99 0.83 5.20 5.51
CA VAL A 99 -0.29 6.05 5.08
C VAL A 99 -0.79 6.81 6.30
N ALA A 100 -1.23 8.05 6.10
CA ALA A 100 -1.81 8.86 7.15
C ALA A 100 -3.23 9.29 6.79
N LEU A 101 -4.04 9.53 7.82
CA LEU A 101 -5.39 10.06 7.71
C LEU A 101 -5.59 11.14 8.75
N ARG A 102 -6.25 12.21 8.34
CA ARG A 102 -6.59 13.33 9.22
C ARG A 102 -8.05 13.73 9.04
N PRO A 103 -8.70 14.33 10.05
CA PRO A 103 -10.00 14.95 9.87
C PRO A 103 -9.89 16.09 8.85
N TRP A 104 -10.95 16.28 8.08
CA TRP A 104 -11.14 17.42 7.21
C TRP A 104 -12.04 18.46 7.88
N ARG A 105 -12.20 19.63 7.23
CA ARG A 105 -12.96 20.77 7.78
C ARG A 105 -14.44 20.46 8.03
N GLN A 106 -15.01 19.52 7.29
CA GLN A 106 -16.41 19.14 7.38
C GLN A 106 -16.58 17.95 8.33
N PRO A 107 -17.59 17.94 9.21
CA PRO A 107 -17.91 16.79 10.04
C PRO A 107 -18.14 15.54 9.19
N GLY A 108 -17.67 14.40 9.66
CA GLY A 108 -17.79 13.11 8.95
C GLY A 108 -16.88 12.94 7.74
N VAL A 109 -16.00 13.91 7.46
CA VAL A 109 -15.08 13.87 6.32
C VAL A 109 -13.63 13.79 6.81
N CYS A 110 -12.84 12.93 6.19
CA CYS A 110 -11.41 12.81 6.44
C CYS A 110 -10.61 12.85 5.14
N GLU A 111 -9.29 12.98 5.25
CA GLU A 111 -8.39 13.06 4.11
C GLU A 111 -7.22 12.10 4.28
N ILE A 112 -6.97 11.26 3.27
CA ILE A 112 -5.77 10.43 3.17
C ILE A 112 -4.60 11.29 2.71
N LYS A 113 -3.48 11.15 3.40
CA LYS A 113 -2.20 11.80 3.09
C LYS A 113 -1.06 10.81 3.18
N ARG A 114 0.05 11.12 2.52
CA ARG A 114 1.35 10.46 2.72
C ARG A 114 1.32 8.94 2.48
N LEU A 115 0.51 8.43 1.53
CA LEU A 115 0.60 7.04 1.10
C LEU A 115 1.94 6.83 0.39
N TYR A 116 2.83 6.11 1.02
CA TYR A 116 4.17 5.86 0.53
C TYR A 116 4.59 4.41 0.75
N VAL A 117 5.27 3.85 -0.25
CA VAL A 117 5.90 2.53 -0.18
C VAL A 117 7.35 2.68 -0.63
N ARG A 118 8.28 2.27 0.22
CA ARG A 118 9.70 2.25 -0.09
C ARG A 118 9.99 1.45 -1.36
N PRO A 119 10.95 1.84 -2.19
CA PRO A 119 11.24 1.17 -3.46
C PRO A 119 11.41 -0.34 -3.34
N VAL A 120 12.06 -0.80 -2.28
CA VAL A 120 12.34 -2.23 -2.01
C VAL A 120 11.06 -3.07 -1.84
N ALA A 121 9.95 -2.47 -1.42
CA ALA A 121 8.67 -3.16 -1.18
C ALA A 121 7.61 -2.89 -2.26
N ARG A 122 7.99 -2.23 -3.35
CA ARG A 122 7.06 -2.00 -4.48
C ARG A 122 6.81 -3.29 -5.27
N GLY A 123 5.69 -3.32 -6.00
CA GLY A 123 5.30 -4.50 -6.79
C GLY A 123 4.59 -5.60 -5.98
N GLN A 124 4.48 -5.48 -4.65
CA GLN A 124 3.88 -6.46 -3.75
C GLN A 124 2.45 -6.07 -3.29
N ALA A 125 1.77 -5.24 -4.05
CA ALA A 125 0.45 -4.68 -3.71
C ALA A 125 0.38 -3.93 -2.35
N LEU A 126 1.53 -3.61 -1.72
CA LEU A 126 1.58 -3.01 -0.39
C LEU A 126 0.86 -1.65 -0.33
N GLY A 127 0.96 -0.83 -1.40
CA GLY A 127 0.24 0.43 -1.48
C GLY A 127 -1.28 0.25 -1.45
N ARG A 128 -1.81 -0.82 -2.07
CA ARG A 128 -3.23 -1.16 -2.02
C ARG A 128 -3.63 -1.57 -0.60
N ARG A 129 -2.87 -2.45 0.03
CA ARG A 129 -3.14 -2.91 1.41
C ARG A 129 -3.14 -1.74 2.42
N LEU A 130 -2.19 -0.80 2.28
CA LEU A 130 -2.16 0.41 3.11
C LEU A 130 -3.39 1.30 2.88
N ALA A 131 -3.78 1.49 1.61
CA ALA A 131 -4.97 2.28 1.28
C ALA A 131 -6.26 1.61 1.80
N GLU A 132 -6.41 0.31 1.64
CA GLU A 132 -7.53 -0.45 2.18
C GLU A 132 -7.58 -0.35 3.71
N ALA A 133 -6.45 -0.56 4.39
CA ALA A 133 -6.38 -0.48 5.86
C ALA A 133 -6.76 0.90 6.40
N VAL A 134 -6.36 1.99 5.75
CA VAL A 134 -6.70 3.34 6.22
C VAL A 134 -8.16 3.71 5.90
N ILE A 135 -8.75 3.17 4.82
CA ILE A 135 -10.17 3.30 4.50
C ILE A 135 -11.01 2.56 5.56
N ASP A 136 -10.63 1.33 5.90
CA ASP A 136 -11.28 0.54 6.96
C ASP A 136 -11.19 1.27 8.30
N TRP A 137 -10.04 1.85 8.62
CA TRP A 137 -9.90 2.66 9.83
C TRP A 137 -10.85 3.86 9.80
N ALA A 138 -10.97 4.57 8.67
CA ALA A 138 -11.88 5.70 8.52
C ALA A 138 -13.34 5.30 8.76
N ALA A 139 -13.77 4.16 8.22
CA ALA A 139 -15.11 3.62 8.43
C ALA A 139 -15.37 3.30 9.91
N HIS A 140 -14.43 2.66 10.60
CA HIS A 140 -14.52 2.36 12.03
C HIS A 140 -14.52 3.61 12.93
N ALA A 141 -13.81 4.67 12.50
CA ALA A 141 -13.81 5.95 13.19
C ALA A 141 -15.08 6.78 12.95
N GLY A 142 -16.03 6.28 12.14
CA GLY A 142 -17.32 6.91 11.88
C GLY A 142 -17.31 7.97 10.78
N TYR A 143 -16.26 8.02 9.98
CA TYR A 143 -16.23 8.89 8.80
C TYR A 143 -17.19 8.38 7.72
N GLN A 144 -17.81 9.31 7.01
CA GLN A 144 -18.76 9.05 5.92
C GLN A 144 -18.14 9.26 4.55
N ARG A 145 -17.05 10.05 4.49
CA ARG A 145 -16.38 10.37 3.23
C ARG A 145 -14.87 10.51 3.44
N VAL A 146 -14.13 9.92 2.53
CA VAL A 146 -12.66 10.01 2.46
C VAL A 146 -12.27 10.83 1.24
N LEU A 147 -11.47 11.86 1.45
CA LEU A 147 -10.88 12.70 0.41
C LEU A 147 -9.42 12.35 0.19
N LEU A 148 -8.90 12.64 -0.97
CA LEU A 148 -7.47 12.71 -1.26
C LEU A 148 -7.19 13.58 -2.48
N ASP A 149 -5.97 14.08 -2.57
CA ASP A 149 -5.42 14.67 -3.78
C ASP A 149 -4.23 13.85 -4.30
N THR A 150 -4.03 13.87 -5.61
CA THR A 150 -2.92 13.17 -6.25
C THR A 150 -2.44 13.91 -7.49
N LEU A 151 -1.14 13.83 -7.76
CA LEU A 151 -0.53 14.53 -8.88
C LEU A 151 -0.84 13.83 -10.22
N ALA A 152 -0.83 14.59 -11.31
CA ALA A 152 -1.00 14.07 -12.66
C ALA A 152 0.07 13.00 -13.00
N SER A 153 1.30 13.19 -12.50
CA SER A 153 2.43 12.27 -12.69
C SER A 153 2.28 10.93 -11.96
N MET A 154 1.48 10.88 -10.89
CA MET A 154 1.29 9.70 -10.04
C MET A 154 0.30 8.69 -10.64
N ARG A 155 0.59 8.19 -11.85
CA ARG A 155 -0.31 7.28 -12.60
C ARG A 155 -0.67 6.00 -11.84
N ALA A 156 0.28 5.44 -11.08
CA ALA A 156 0.05 4.23 -10.30
C ALA A 156 -0.94 4.49 -9.15
N ALA A 157 -0.79 5.60 -8.43
CA ALA A 157 -1.70 6.01 -7.36
C ALA A 157 -3.11 6.28 -7.90
N ARG A 158 -3.22 6.97 -9.04
CA ARG A 158 -4.54 7.23 -9.67
C ARG A 158 -5.26 5.93 -10.06
N ARG A 159 -4.54 4.95 -10.63
CA ARG A 159 -5.13 3.62 -10.91
C ARG A 159 -5.53 2.87 -9.64
N LEU A 160 -4.71 2.97 -8.59
CA LEU A 160 -5.00 2.37 -7.29
C LEU A 160 -6.32 2.92 -6.74
N TYR A 161 -6.45 4.25 -6.64
CA TYR A 161 -7.64 4.88 -6.07
C TYR A 161 -8.89 4.66 -6.92
N ALA A 162 -8.79 4.70 -8.24
CA ALA A 162 -9.90 4.33 -9.12
C ALA A 162 -10.36 2.87 -8.89
N GLY A 163 -9.41 1.94 -8.72
CA GLY A 163 -9.70 0.54 -8.39
C GLY A 163 -10.22 0.30 -6.97
N LEU A 164 -10.18 1.30 -6.10
CA LEU A 164 -10.79 1.32 -4.76
C LEU A 164 -12.14 2.06 -4.74
N GLY A 165 -12.62 2.56 -5.88
CA GLY A 165 -13.92 3.23 -5.99
C GLY A 165 -13.89 4.73 -5.75
N PHE A 166 -12.71 5.36 -5.63
CA PHE A 166 -12.64 6.82 -5.55
C PHE A 166 -13.08 7.46 -6.87
N LEU A 167 -13.92 8.48 -6.76
CA LEU A 167 -14.44 9.25 -7.88
C LEU A 167 -13.86 10.66 -7.89
N PRO A 168 -13.69 11.27 -9.09
CA PRO A 168 -13.25 12.65 -9.19
C PRO A 168 -14.25 13.62 -8.54
N VAL A 169 -13.72 14.62 -7.83
CA VAL A 169 -14.50 15.71 -7.24
C VAL A 169 -13.87 17.06 -7.59
N ALA A 170 -14.62 18.14 -7.38
CA ALA A 170 -14.09 19.48 -7.53
C ALA A 170 -12.94 19.74 -6.53
N PRO A 171 -11.99 20.62 -6.85
CA PRO A 171 -10.98 21.05 -5.90
C PRO A 171 -11.58 21.53 -4.59
N TYR A 172 -11.12 21.02 -3.47
CA TYR A 172 -11.62 21.37 -2.15
C TYR A 172 -10.63 22.26 -1.35
N TYR A 173 -9.50 22.59 -1.95
CA TYR A 173 -8.54 23.59 -1.49
C TYR A 173 -7.69 24.09 -2.68
N ASP A 174 -7.06 25.25 -2.51
CA ASP A 174 -6.17 25.82 -3.52
C ASP A 174 -4.83 25.07 -3.56
N ASN A 175 -4.52 24.48 -4.70
CA ASN A 175 -3.28 23.77 -4.95
C ASN A 175 -2.60 24.36 -6.20
N PRO A 176 -1.40 24.93 -6.09
CA PRO A 176 -0.72 25.56 -7.21
C PRO A 176 -0.15 24.55 -8.22
N VAL A 177 -0.16 23.24 -7.91
CA VAL A 177 0.42 22.20 -8.79
C VAL A 177 -0.56 21.87 -9.91
N PRO A 178 -0.21 22.16 -11.18
CA PRO A 178 -1.09 21.92 -12.31
C PRO A 178 -1.46 20.44 -12.46
N GLY A 179 -2.72 20.16 -12.81
CA GLY A 179 -3.20 18.80 -13.09
C GLY A 179 -3.37 17.91 -11.86
N THR A 180 -3.34 18.50 -10.66
CA THR A 180 -3.72 17.78 -9.44
C THR A 180 -5.15 17.28 -9.57
N ALA A 181 -5.36 15.98 -9.30
CA ALA A 181 -6.67 15.37 -9.25
C ALA A 181 -7.16 15.28 -7.80
N TYR A 182 -8.40 15.66 -7.58
CA TYR A 182 -9.11 15.55 -6.30
C TYR A 182 -10.10 14.41 -6.38
N LEU A 183 -10.05 13.51 -5.42
CA LEU A 183 -10.84 12.29 -5.42
C LEU A 183 -11.55 12.11 -4.08
N ALA A 184 -12.73 11.51 -4.11
CA ALA A 184 -13.49 11.15 -2.92
C ALA A 184 -14.03 9.73 -3.00
N LEU A 185 -14.17 9.11 -1.83
CA LEU A 185 -14.86 7.84 -1.63
C LEU A 185 -15.92 8.04 -0.55
N ASP A 186 -17.17 7.79 -0.87
CA ASP A 186 -18.24 7.73 0.12
C ASP A 186 -18.23 6.36 0.79
N LEU A 187 -18.19 6.36 2.12
CA LEU A 187 -18.21 5.14 2.92
C LEU A 187 -19.65 4.74 3.21
N ALA A 188 -19.95 3.45 3.16
CA ALA A 188 -21.23 2.95 3.59
C ALA A 188 -21.43 3.26 5.09
N PRO A 189 -22.66 3.60 5.54
CA PRO A 189 -22.92 3.80 6.96
C PRO A 189 -22.51 2.57 7.75
N SER A 190 -21.71 2.75 8.81
CA SER A 190 -21.39 1.67 9.74
C SER A 190 -22.68 1.29 10.47
N GLY A 191 -23.35 0.20 10.07
CA GLY A 191 -24.55 -0.27 10.72
C GLY A 191 -25.66 -0.88 9.87
N ALA A 192 -25.38 -1.22 8.60
CA ALA A 192 -26.31 -2.00 7.77
C ALA A 192 -25.81 -3.44 7.68
N ALA A 193 -25.89 -4.18 8.78
CA ALA A 193 -25.80 -5.63 8.81
C ALA A 193 -26.69 -6.15 9.97
#